data_cb47a1ed15d842cb414c27e3c8bb5c81
#
_entry.id   cb47a1ed15d842cb414c27e3c8bb5c81
#
_cell.length_a   1.000
_cell.length_b   1.000
_cell.length_c   1.000
_cell.angle_alpha   90.00
_cell.angle_beta   90.00
_cell.angle_gamma   90.00
#
_symmetry.space_group_name_H-M   'P 1'
#
loop_
_entity.id
_entity.type
_entity.pdbx_description
1 polymer ?
#
loop_
_entity_poly.entity_id
_entity_poly.type
_entity_poly.pdbx_seq_one_letter_code
_entity_poly.pdbx_strand_id
1 'polypeptide(L)'
;MGREIDEAWVEEAIERYRRIEALQAEFERAVRRAEVTVRSPDGLVELVVTADGTISDLRFLGSLQVRGGAEVARSVLSALSAGEDAARWAREKLRTEVFGEYRRLTEA
;
A
#
# COMPACT_ATOMS: atom_id res chain seq x y z
N MET A 1 21.18 -14.19 41.41
CA MET A 1 20.77 -14.09 40.99
C MET A 1 20.24 -14.01 40.14
N GLY A 2 20.04 -13.90 39.65
CA GLY A 2 19.49 -13.88 39.08
C GLY A 2 19.01 -13.49 38.24
N ARG A 3 18.98 -13.50 37.86
CA ARG A 3 18.42 -13.25 37.27
C ARG A 3 17.55 -13.45 36.92
N GLU A 4 17.55 -13.20 37.09
CA GLU A 4 16.41 -13.61 36.68
C GLU A 4 15.67 -12.64 35.91
N ILE A 5 14.83 -13.13 35.01
CA ILE A 5 13.94 -12.31 34.24
C ILE A 5 12.85 -11.90 35.17
N ASP A 6 12.78 -10.63 35.51
CA ASP A 6 11.73 -10.22 36.45
C ASP A 6 10.46 -9.88 35.64
N GLU A 7 9.37 -9.71 36.38
CA GLU A 7 8.08 -9.45 35.78
C GLU A 7 8.05 -8.15 34.97
N ALA A 8 8.76 -7.13 35.43
CA ALA A 8 8.79 -5.85 34.73
C ALA A 8 9.40 -6.00 33.35
N TRP A 9 10.47 -6.79 33.24
CA TRP A 9 11.11 -7.03 31.95
C TRP A 9 10.19 -7.79 31.00
N VAL A 10 9.49 -8.80 31.51
CA VAL A 10 8.55 -9.59 30.71
C VAL A 10 7.39 -8.73 30.24
N GLU A 11 6.85 -7.88 31.13
CA GLU A 11 5.77 -7.00 30.77
C GLU A 11 6.18 -6.00 29.69
N GLU A 12 7.40 -5.49 29.75
CA GLU A 12 7.91 -4.59 28.74
C GLU A 12 8.03 -5.28 27.38
N ALA A 13 8.49 -6.52 27.38
CA ALA A 13 8.64 -7.29 26.16
C ALA A 13 7.29 -7.57 25.52
N ILE A 14 6.29 -7.93 26.33
CA ILE A 14 4.94 -8.17 25.85
C ILE A 14 4.33 -6.90 25.29
N GLU A 15 4.51 -5.79 26.00
CA GLU A 15 3.99 -4.50 25.55
C GLU A 15 4.59 -4.09 24.21
N ARG A 16 5.89 -4.28 24.05
CA ARG A 16 6.57 -3.97 22.80
C ARG A 16 6.06 -4.84 21.65
N TYR A 17 5.85 -6.12 21.92
CA TYR A 17 5.33 -7.05 20.94
C TYR A 17 3.92 -6.66 20.50
N ARG A 18 3.07 -6.30 21.45
CA ARG A 18 1.70 -5.88 21.15
C ARG A 18 1.68 -4.60 20.32
N ARG A 19 2.62 -3.71 20.57
CA ARG A 19 2.71 -2.46 19.81
C ARG A 19 3.08 -2.75 18.35
N ILE A 20 4.01 -3.68 18.14
CA ILE A 20 4.39 -4.08 16.78
C ILE A 20 3.21 -4.72 16.07
N GLU A 21 2.48 -5.60 16.75
CA GLU A 21 1.29 -6.22 16.16
C GLU A 21 0.23 -5.19 15.79
N ALA A 22 0.03 -4.21 16.66
CA ALA A 22 -0.95 -3.15 16.40
C ALA A 22 -0.54 -2.32 15.18
N LEU A 23 0.75 -2.02 15.04
CA LEU A 23 1.25 -1.28 13.90
C LEU A 23 1.10 -2.07 12.60
N GLN A 24 1.36 -3.37 12.65
CA GLN A 24 1.16 -4.22 11.48
C GLN A 24 -0.31 -4.27 11.06
N ALA A 25 -1.22 -4.38 12.02
CA ALA A 25 -2.64 -4.38 11.72
C ALA A 25 -3.08 -3.04 11.14
N GLU A 26 -2.55 -1.95 11.67
CA GLU A 26 -2.83 -0.61 11.17
C GLU A 26 -2.33 -0.47 9.72
N PHE A 27 -1.13 -0.95 9.46
CA PHE A 27 -0.56 -0.90 8.11
C PHE A 27 -1.41 -1.70 7.13
N GLU A 28 -1.81 -2.92 7.50
CA GLU A 28 -2.63 -3.75 6.64
C GLU A 28 -3.98 -3.10 6.33
N ARG A 29 -4.58 -2.44 7.31
CA ARG A 29 -5.82 -1.72 7.07
C ARG A 29 -5.60 -0.52 6.16
N ALA A 30 -4.50 0.19 6.36
CA ALA A 30 -4.20 1.38 5.58
C ALA A 30 -3.97 1.04 4.11
N VAL A 31 -3.24 -0.04 3.81
CA VAL A 31 -2.96 -0.41 2.42
C VAL A 31 -4.21 -0.88 1.69
N ARG A 32 -5.19 -1.42 2.41
CA ARG A 32 -6.45 -1.82 1.79
C ARG A 32 -7.37 -0.64 1.49
N ARG A 33 -7.20 0.47 2.22
CA ARG A 33 -8.05 1.65 2.07
C ARG A 33 -7.48 2.74 1.20
N ALA A 34 -6.16 2.83 1.11
CA ALA A 34 -5.52 3.89 0.35
C ALA A 34 -5.67 3.63 -1.14
N GLU A 35 -6.29 4.54 -1.85
CA GLU A 35 -6.52 4.41 -3.27
C GLU A 35 -5.70 5.41 -4.05
N VAL A 36 -5.18 4.96 -5.20
CA VAL A 36 -4.46 5.82 -6.12
C VAL A 36 -5.10 5.67 -7.49
N THR A 37 -5.33 6.79 -8.15
CA THR A 37 -5.89 6.79 -9.50
C THR A 37 -4.77 7.05 -10.50
N VAL A 38 -4.68 6.21 -11.52
CA VAL A 38 -3.72 6.38 -12.60
C VAL A 38 -4.45 6.35 -13.94
N ARG A 39 -3.82 6.90 -14.97
CA ARG A 39 -4.37 6.90 -16.32
C ARG A 39 -3.33 6.40 -17.30
N SER A 40 -3.79 5.78 -18.39
CA SER A 40 -2.91 5.45 -19.50
C SER A 40 -2.40 6.74 -20.13
N PRO A 41 -1.21 6.71 -20.77
CA PRO A 41 -0.65 7.91 -21.40
C PRO A 41 -1.56 8.57 -22.42
N ASP A 42 -2.38 7.79 -23.10
CA ASP A 42 -3.30 8.31 -24.11
C ASP A 42 -4.64 8.77 -23.51
N GLY A 43 -4.80 8.66 -22.17
CA GLY A 43 -6.00 9.10 -21.50
C GLY A 43 -7.21 8.20 -21.68
N LEU A 44 -7.07 7.06 -22.35
CA LEU A 44 -8.20 6.18 -22.62
C LEU A 44 -8.68 5.42 -21.39
N VAL A 45 -7.75 4.98 -20.53
CA VAL A 45 -8.05 4.11 -19.40
C VAL A 45 -7.72 4.81 -18.10
N GLU A 46 -8.67 4.76 -17.17
CA GLU A 46 -8.45 5.21 -15.81
C GLU A 46 -8.58 4.02 -14.89
N LEU A 47 -7.61 3.86 -14.01
CA LEU A 47 -7.53 2.73 -13.11
C LEU A 47 -7.40 3.22 -11.68
N VAL A 48 -8.17 2.64 -10.77
CA VAL A 48 -8.05 2.91 -9.34
C VAL A 48 -7.52 1.66 -8.68
N VAL A 49 -6.40 1.79 -7.97
CA VAL A 49 -5.78 0.67 -7.26
C VAL A 49 -5.63 1.03 -5.80
N THR A 50 -5.68 0.00 -4.95
CA THR A 50 -5.35 0.20 -3.54
C THR A 50 -3.86 -0.06 -3.34
N ALA A 51 -3.32 0.42 -2.23
CA ALA A 51 -1.89 0.27 -1.95
C ALA A 51 -1.48 -1.20 -1.81
N ASP A 52 -2.42 -2.10 -1.53
CA ASP A 52 -2.12 -3.53 -1.45
C ASP A 52 -2.09 -4.20 -2.84
N GLY A 53 -2.31 -3.42 -3.90
CA GLY A 53 -2.22 -3.95 -5.26
C GLY A 53 -3.54 -4.42 -5.85
N THR A 54 -4.65 -4.20 -5.17
CA THR A 54 -5.97 -4.60 -5.67
C THR A 54 -6.52 -3.54 -6.60
N ILE A 55 -7.07 -3.95 -7.72
CA ILE A 55 -7.76 -3.03 -8.64
C ILE A 55 -9.18 -2.85 -8.12
N SER A 56 -9.54 -1.62 -7.78
CA SER A 56 -10.89 -1.35 -7.27
C SER A 56 -11.82 -0.81 -8.35
N ASP A 57 -11.28 -0.24 -9.42
CA ASP A 57 -12.12 0.26 -10.50
C ASP A 57 -11.30 0.41 -11.78
N LEU A 58 -11.95 0.23 -12.93
CA LEU A 58 -11.34 0.45 -14.23
C LEU A 58 -12.39 1.08 -15.12
N ARG A 59 -12.04 2.20 -15.76
CA ARG A 59 -12.96 2.92 -16.65
C ARG A 59 -12.30 3.24 -17.96
N PHE A 60 -13.11 3.24 -19.01
CA PHE A 60 -12.69 3.74 -20.31
C PHE A 60 -13.25 5.14 -20.47
N LEU A 61 -12.35 6.10 -20.72
CA LEU A 61 -12.72 7.51 -20.77
C LEU A 61 -13.02 8.03 -22.16
N GLY A 62 -12.81 7.21 -23.18
CA GLY A 62 -13.08 7.60 -24.54
C GLY A 62 -13.86 6.55 -25.29
N SER A 63 -14.12 6.81 -26.57
CA SER A 63 -14.81 5.86 -27.42
C SER A 63 -13.87 4.73 -27.81
N LEU A 64 -14.31 3.49 -27.62
CA LEU A 64 -13.54 2.32 -28.05
C LEU A 64 -13.78 1.99 -29.50
N GLN A 65 -14.83 2.54 -30.10
CA GLN A 65 -15.22 2.20 -31.46
C GLN A 65 -14.26 2.69 -32.51
N VAL A 66 -13.53 3.77 -32.21
CA VAL A 66 -12.59 4.35 -33.16
C VAL A 66 -11.17 3.82 -32.99
N ARG A 67 -11.01 2.85 -32.10
CA ARG A 67 -9.68 2.32 -31.77
C ARG A 67 -9.61 0.84 -32.06
N GLY A 68 -8.45 0.38 -32.53
CA GLY A 68 -8.23 -1.05 -32.76
C GLY A 68 -8.04 -1.78 -31.42
N GLY A 69 -8.31 -3.09 -31.44
CA GLY A 69 -8.15 -3.92 -30.26
C GLY A 69 -6.75 -3.89 -29.68
N ALA A 70 -5.73 -3.86 -30.55
CA ALA A 70 -4.34 -3.82 -30.10
C ALA A 70 -4.03 -2.50 -29.39
N GLU A 71 -4.59 -1.40 -29.85
CA GLU A 71 -4.40 -0.10 -29.24
C GLU A 71 -5.05 -0.06 -27.85
N VAL A 72 -6.28 -0.57 -27.74
CA VAL A 72 -6.99 -0.65 -26.47
C VAL A 72 -6.20 -1.52 -25.47
N ALA A 73 -5.71 -2.66 -25.95
CA ALA A 73 -4.92 -3.56 -25.12
C ALA A 73 -3.65 -2.88 -24.58
N ARG A 74 -2.96 -2.13 -25.43
CA ARG A 74 -1.76 -1.40 -25.00
C ARG A 74 -2.10 -0.35 -23.94
N SER A 75 -3.22 0.34 -24.09
CA SER A 75 -3.66 1.33 -23.11
C SER A 75 -3.95 0.68 -21.77
N VAL A 76 -4.64 -0.46 -21.78
CA VAL A 76 -4.95 -1.20 -20.56
C VAL A 76 -3.67 -1.67 -19.88
N LEU A 77 -2.74 -2.25 -20.64
CA LEU A 77 -1.48 -2.74 -20.09
C LEU A 77 -0.65 -1.60 -19.51
N SER A 78 -0.63 -0.45 -20.18
CA SER A 78 0.08 0.73 -19.66
C SER A 78 -0.53 1.20 -18.36
N ALA A 79 -1.85 1.23 -18.26
CA ALA A 79 -2.53 1.63 -17.04
C ALA A 79 -2.25 0.64 -15.90
N LEU A 80 -2.24 -0.66 -16.19
CA LEU A 80 -1.94 -1.68 -15.19
C LEU A 80 -0.52 -1.55 -14.67
N SER A 81 0.44 -1.29 -15.55
CA SER A 81 1.83 -1.09 -15.14
C SER A 81 1.97 0.15 -14.25
N ALA A 82 1.32 1.24 -14.64
CA ALA A 82 1.33 2.46 -13.84
C ALA A 82 0.66 2.22 -12.49
N GLY A 83 -0.41 1.42 -12.48
CA GLY A 83 -1.11 1.06 -11.25
C GLY A 83 -0.24 0.26 -10.29
N GLU A 84 0.53 -0.69 -10.80
CA GLU A 84 1.45 -1.47 -9.98
C GLU A 84 2.50 -0.58 -9.33
N ASP A 85 3.05 0.34 -10.11
CA ASP A 85 4.06 1.28 -9.59
C ASP A 85 3.45 2.19 -8.53
N ALA A 86 2.25 2.70 -8.81
CA ALA A 86 1.56 3.59 -7.88
C ALA A 86 1.22 2.88 -6.57
N ALA A 87 0.77 1.63 -6.65
CA ALA A 87 0.46 0.84 -5.46
C ALA A 87 1.71 0.60 -4.63
N ARG A 88 2.83 0.28 -5.29
CA ARG A 88 4.10 0.06 -4.61
C ARG A 88 4.56 1.33 -3.90
N TRP A 89 4.48 2.46 -4.58
CA TRP A 89 4.84 3.74 -4.00
C TRP A 89 3.98 4.07 -2.78
N ALA A 90 2.67 3.88 -2.91
CA ALA A 90 1.73 4.16 -1.82
C ALA A 90 1.99 3.25 -0.62
N ARG A 91 2.29 1.98 -0.87
CA ARG A 91 2.58 1.01 0.17
C ARG A 91 3.85 1.39 0.94
N GLU A 92 4.89 1.81 0.22
CA GLU A 92 6.14 2.22 0.86
C GLU A 92 5.94 3.49 1.68
N LYS A 93 5.15 4.42 1.17
CA LYS A 93 4.84 5.64 1.90
C LYS A 93 4.10 5.33 3.20
N LEU A 94 3.11 4.45 3.13
CA LEU A 94 2.36 4.04 4.31
C LEU A 94 3.23 3.30 5.31
N ARG A 95 4.14 2.44 4.81
CA ARG A 95 5.07 1.74 5.70
C ARG A 95 5.90 2.74 6.48
N THR A 96 6.43 3.75 5.81
CA THR A 96 7.22 4.78 6.46
C THR A 96 6.39 5.56 7.48
N GLU A 97 5.15 5.90 7.13
CA GLU A 97 4.28 6.64 8.04
C GLU A 97 3.91 5.85 9.28
N VAL A 98 3.55 4.58 9.10
CA VAL A 98 3.11 3.74 10.22
C VAL A 98 4.28 3.32 11.11
N PHE A 99 5.36 2.81 10.52
CA PHE A 99 6.47 2.26 11.28
C PHE A 99 7.57 3.27 11.59
N GLY A 100 7.61 4.38 10.88
CA GLY A 100 8.61 5.42 11.09
C GLY A 100 8.53 6.02 12.49
N GLU A 101 7.31 6.20 12.97
CA GLU A 101 7.10 6.75 14.30
C GLU A 101 7.58 5.79 15.38
N TYR A 102 7.32 4.50 15.20
CA TYR A 102 7.82 3.48 16.12
C TYR A 102 9.35 3.49 16.17
N ARG A 103 9.99 3.59 15.00
CA ARG A 103 11.43 3.63 14.92
C ARG A 103 12.00 4.83 15.69
N ARG A 104 11.38 5.99 15.55
CA ARG A 104 11.83 7.18 16.27
C ARG A 104 11.73 7.01 17.77
N LEU A 105 10.66 6.36 18.22
CA LEU A 105 10.49 6.11 19.66
C LEU A 105 11.55 5.16 20.20
N THR A 106 11.95 4.17 19.43
CA THR A 106 12.93 3.19 19.88
C THR A 106 14.36 3.70 19.79
N GLU A 107 14.62 4.70 18.96
CA GLU A 107 15.95 5.28 18.81
C GLU A 107 16.24 6.42 19.77
N ALA A 108 15.23 6.90 20.46
CA ALA A 108 15.35 8.04 21.36
C ALA A 108 16.15 7.73 22.64
#